data_8deb2cef2d63dcecf5d544a5e484b888
#
_entry.id   8deb2cef2d63dcecf5d544a5e484b888
#
_cell.length_a   1.000
_cell.length_b   1.000
_cell.length_c   1.000
_cell.angle_alpha   90.00
_cell.angle_beta   90.00
_cell.angle_gamma   90.00
#
_symmetry.space_group_name_H-M   'P 1'
#
loop_
_entity.id
_entity.type
_entity.pdbx_description
1 polymer ?
#
loop_
_entity_poly.entity_id
_entity_poly.type
_entity_poly.pdbx_seq_one_letter_code
_entity_poly.pdbx_strand_id
1 'polypeptide(L)'
;AAERGVELIKRLLSFSRQQPLEPKTVQIGGLILGMMKLLRRSLPENITMNTALGETPLYATVDPHQLESAILNLVLNARDAMPEGGELLIEATRHPLTEEEAQDCQMQVGEYIRISVRDNGTGIDPTIQMRVFEPFFTTKRFGSGSGLGLAMVYGFVQQSGGGIRLDSQLGKGTVVSLFLPCADEESVPTGRLNFSGRAGGRDKPLVLLTEDDPEVRRIVRLQLTGLGYPVLEAENGDEAAAMVENIAEIGLLLSDVVMPGQLNGRTLADFARRHRPHLRVVLMSGHAAGSNVSHPSLQAVPILEKPFTQEQLSQVLDEVIMCQRPL
;
A
#
# COMPACT_ATOMS: atom_id res chain seq x y z
N ALA A 1 31.30 18.37 -17.27
CA ALA A 1 30.85 17.15 -16.56
C ALA A 1 29.50 17.35 -15.87
N ALA A 2 29.28 18.47 -15.17
CA ALA A 2 28.02 18.75 -14.46
C ALA A 2 26.82 18.85 -15.41
N GLU A 3 26.93 19.49 -16.57
CA GLU A 3 25.83 19.62 -17.54
C GLU A 3 25.38 18.29 -18.13
N ARG A 4 26.32 17.37 -18.39
CA ARG A 4 25.98 15.99 -18.84
C ARG A 4 25.29 15.17 -17.74
N GLY A 5 25.63 15.42 -16.47
CA GLY A 5 24.94 14.83 -15.31
C GLY A 5 23.48 15.30 -15.21
N VAL A 6 23.24 16.60 -15.33
CA VAL A 6 21.91 17.20 -15.33
C VAL A 6 21.05 16.70 -16.49
N GLU A 7 21.64 16.53 -17.68
CA GLU A 7 20.92 16.01 -18.85
C GLU A 7 20.60 14.51 -18.73
N LEU A 8 21.53 13.72 -18.17
CA LEU A 8 21.28 12.30 -17.88
C LEU A 8 20.17 12.12 -16.86
N ILE A 9 20.16 12.97 -15.83
CA ILE A 9 19.15 12.97 -14.78
C ILE A 9 17.81 13.48 -15.31
N LYS A 10 17.78 14.50 -16.20
CA LYS A 10 16.56 14.90 -16.91
C LYS A 10 16.01 13.77 -17.78
N ARG A 11 16.86 13.00 -18.45
CA ARG A 11 16.45 11.80 -19.21
C ARG A 11 15.98 10.67 -18.31
N LEU A 12 16.61 10.43 -17.17
CA LEU A 12 16.16 9.46 -16.16
C LEU A 12 14.81 9.85 -15.55
N LEU A 13 14.58 11.13 -15.30
CA LEU A 13 13.28 11.63 -14.84
C LEU A 13 12.20 11.61 -15.91
N SER A 14 12.55 11.83 -17.18
CA SER A 14 11.62 11.64 -18.29
C SER A 14 11.30 10.14 -18.50
N PHE A 15 12.22 9.24 -18.16
CA PHE A 15 11.98 7.79 -18.17
C PHE A 15 11.16 7.34 -16.96
N SER A 16 11.36 7.94 -15.80
CA SER A 16 10.49 7.77 -14.59
C SER A 16 9.08 8.33 -14.83
N ARG A 17 8.91 9.32 -15.71
CA ARG A 17 7.60 9.82 -16.17
C ARG A 17 6.85 8.82 -17.08
N GLN A 18 7.47 7.73 -17.51
CA GLN A 18 6.90 6.74 -18.44
C GLN A 18 6.55 5.39 -17.78
N GLN A 19 6.60 5.24 -16.46
CA GLN A 19 5.86 4.13 -15.87
C GLN A 19 4.37 4.44 -16.06
N PRO A 20 3.67 3.65 -16.90
CA PRO A 20 2.23 3.85 -17.06
C PRO A 20 1.59 3.70 -15.69
N LEU A 21 0.82 4.74 -15.28
CA LEU A 21 0.00 4.63 -14.09
C LEU A 21 -0.96 3.46 -14.28
N GLU A 22 -1.17 2.69 -13.23
CA GLU A 22 -2.24 1.70 -13.16
C GLU A 22 -3.41 2.27 -12.34
N PRO A 23 -4.22 3.20 -12.90
CA PRO A 23 -5.28 3.83 -12.13
C PRO A 23 -6.35 2.80 -11.79
N LYS A 24 -6.71 2.76 -10.52
CA LYS A 24 -7.78 1.92 -9.97
C LYS A 24 -8.69 2.80 -9.13
N THR A 25 -9.96 2.45 -9.02
CA THR A 25 -10.84 3.12 -8.07
C THR A 25 -10.46 2.67 -6.66
N VAL A 26 -9.98 3.62 -5.86
CA VAL A 26 -9.41 3.39 -4.53
C VAL A 26 -10.26 4.10 -3.49
N GLN A 27 -10.58 3.41 -2.40
CA GLN A 27 -11.18 4.01 -1.21
C GLN A 27 -10.07 4.67 -0.39
N ILE A 28 -10.05 6.01 -0.40
CA ILE A 28 -8.95 6.83 0.11
C ILE A 28 -8.72 6.63 1.61
N GLY A 29 -9.80 6.59 2.41
CA GLY A 29 -9.70 6.37 3.86
C GLY A 29 -9.05 5.03 4.21
N GLY A 30 -9.43 3.96 3.50
CA GLY A 30 -8.86 2.61 3.70
C GLY A 30 -7.37 2.56 3.34
N LEU A 31 -6.97 3.21 2.24
CA LEU A 31 -5.56 3.30 1.84
C LEU A 31 -4.75 4.03 2.93
N ILE A 32 -5.19 5.21 3.39
CA ILE A 32 -4.50 5.97 4.44
C ILE A 32 -4.41 5.15 5.74
N LEU A 33 -5.52 4.50 6.16
CA LEU A 33 -5.52 3.65 7.35
C LEU A 33 -4.56 2.47 7.22
N GLY A 34 -4.47 1.84 6.04
CA GLY A 34 -3.51 0.78 5.75
C GLY A 34 -2.06 1.22 5.90
N MET A 35 -1.75 2.49 5.58
CA MET A 35 -0.41 3.06 5.72
C MET A 35 -0.05 3.49 7.16
N MET A 36 -1.00 3.60 8.08
CA MET A 36 -0.79 4.21 9.41
C MET A 36 0.38 3.59 10.19
N LYS A 37 0.55 2.26 10.12
CA LYS A 37 1.64 1.57 10.82
C LYS A 37 3.01 1.99 10.26
N LEU A 38 3.13 2.08 8.93
CA LEU A 38 4.33 2.53 8.24
C LEU A 38 4.63 4.00 8.55
N LEU A 39 3.61 4.87 8.44
CA LEU A 39 3.77 6.30 8.69
C LEU A 39 4.21 6.57 10.13
N ARG A 40 3.60 5.91 11.12
CA ARG A 40 3.99 6.03 12.53
C ARG A 40 5.43 5.59 12.79
N ARG A 41 5.90 4.51 12.16
CA ARG A 41 7.29 4.05 12.28
C ARG A 41 8.30 5.02 11.65
N SER A 42 7.87 5.81 10.67
CA SER A 42 8.72 6.79 9.98
C SER A 42 8.86 8.11 10.75
N LEU A 43 8.07 8.29 11.80
CA LEU A 43 8.06 9.47 12.65
C LEU A 43 8.75 9.19 13.99
N PRO A 44 9.53 10.13 14.54
CA PRO A 44 10.06 10.04 15.89
C PRO A 44 8.93 10.18 16.93
N GLU A 45 9.17 9.72 18.16
CA GLU A 45 8.17 9.67 19.24
C GLU A 45 7.63 11.06 19.65
N ASN A 46 8.38 12.12 19.42
CA ASN A 46 8.00 13.50 19.74
C ASN A 46 7.07 14.14 18.69
N ILE A 47 6.67 13.41 17.63
CA ILE A 47 5.68 13.86 16.66
C ILE A 47 4.37 13.09 16.85
N THR A 48 3.31 13.81 17.20
CA THR A 48 1.97 13.24 17.30
C THR A 48 1.29 13.25 15.94
N MET A 49 0.84 12.07 15.45
CA MET A 49 0.14 11.95 14.18
C MET A 49 -1.33 11.62 14.39
N ASN A 50 -2.20 12.46 13.84
CA ASN A 50 -3.66 12.34 13.84
C ASN A 50 -4.21 12.19 12.41
N THR A 51 -5.42 11.61 12.28
CA THR A 51 -6.14 11.50 11.02
C THR A 51 -7.59 11.95 11.16
N ALA A 52 -8.11 12.64 10.14
CA ALA A 52 -9.50 13.05 10.03
C ALA A 52 -10.02 12.64 8.62
N LEU A 53 -10.56 11.43 8.52
CA LEU A 53 -10.91 10.82 7.22
C LEU A 53 -12.41 10.89 6.89
N GLY A 54 -13.22 11.46 7.79
CA GLY A 54 -14.68 11.53 7.63
C GLY A 54 -15.36 10.16 7.78
N GLU A 55 -16.68 10.17 7.88
CA GLU A 55 -17.50 8.95 7.99
C GLU A 55 -17.94 8.43 6.61
N THR A 56 -18.03 9.31 5.62
CA THR A 56 -18.45 8.94 4.25
C THR A 56 -17.26 8.41 3.46
N PRO A 57 -17.37 7.22 2.84
CA PRO A 57 -16.33 6.69 1.98
C PRO A 57 -16.05 7.63 0.80
N LEU A 58 -14.76 7.88 0.53
CA LEU A 58 -14.28 8.71 -0.56
C LEU A 58 -13.54 7.84 -1.56
N TYR A 59 -13.91 7.92 -2.84
CA TYR A 59 -13.32 7.12 -3.92
C TYR A 59 -12.68 8.00 -4.98
N ALA A 60 -11.44 7.69 -5.37
CA ALA A 60 -10.73 8.32 -6.48
C ALA A 60 -10.17 7.28 -7.43
N THR A 61 -10.08 7.60 -8.72
CA THR A 61 -9.40 6.75 -9.71
C THR A 61 -7.95 7.17 -9.81
N VAL A 62 -7.06 6.44 -9.12
CA VAL A 62 -5.64 6.75 -9.01
C VAL A 62 -4.80 5.47 -8.95
N ASP A 63 -3.51 5.58 -9.23
CA ASP A 63 -2.57 4.51 -8.90
C ASP A 63 -2.34 4.47 -7.38
N PRO A 64 -2.72 3.37 -6.68
CA PRO A 64 -2.64 3.30 -5.23
C PRO A 64 -1.20 3.41 -4.71
N HIS A 65 -0.22 2.83 -5.42
CA HIS A 65 1.18 2.85 -4.99
C HIS A 65 1.83 4.23 -5.15
N GLN A 66 1.43 4.95 -6.19
CA GLN A 66 1.90 6.32 -6.37
C GLN A 66 1.27 7.26 -5.33
N LEU A 67 0.00 7.03 -4.96
CA LEU A 67 -0.65 7.77 -3.89
C LEU A 67 0.00 7.47 -2.52
N GLU A 68 0.29 6.21 -2.22
CA GLU A 68 1.03 5.81 -1.02
C GLU A 68 2.40 6.51 -0.95
N SER A 69 3.16 6.48 -2.05
CA SER A 69 4.46 7.16 -2.15
C SER A 69 4.34 8.66 -1.97
N ALA A 70 3.29 9.29 -2.52
CA ALA A 70 3.04 10.71 -2.38
C ALA A 70 2.76 11.09 -0.92
N ILE A 71 1.86 10.37 -0.24
CA ILE A 71 1.54 10.59 1.18
C ILE A 71 2.79 10.39 2.04
N LEU A 72 3.56 9.32 1.82
CA LEU A 72 4.80 9.07 2.56
C LEU A 72 5.81 10.22 2.39
N ASN A 73 6.00 10.72 1.16
CA ASN A 73 6.88 11.85 0.90
C ASN A 73 6.44 13.11 1.64
N LEU A 74 5.14 13.40 1.69
CA LEU A 74 4.61 14.55 2.44
C LEU A 74 4.85 14.39 3.94
N VAL A 75 4.60 13.20 4.50
CA VAL A 75 4.84 12.91 5.93
C VAL A 75 6.31 13.02 6.30
N LEU A 76 7.23 12.54 5.45
CA LEU A 76 8.67 12.69 5.67
C LEU A 76 9.13 14.15 5.59
N ASN A 77 8.56 14.95 4.69
CA ASN A 77 8.84 16.38 4.64
C ASN A 77 8.33 17.13 5.88
N ALA A 78 7.13 16.80 6.35
CA ALA A 78 6.56 17.32 7.59
C ALA A 78 7.43 16.96 8.80
N ARG A 79 7.88 15.70 8.92
CA ARG A 79 8.84 15.26 9.95
C ARG A 79 10.10 16.12 9.96
N ASP A 80 10.69 16.33 8.78
CA ASP A 80 11.93 17.08 8.66
C ASP A 80 11.75 18.58 8.97
N ALA A 81 10.52 19.11 8.86
CA ALA A 81 10.16 20.46 9.26
C ALA A 81 9.87 20.60 10.78
N MET A 82 9.81 19.47 11.52
CA MET A 82 9.51 19.44 12.97
C MET A 82 10.66 18.79 13.78
N PRO A 83 11.89 19.32 13.76
CA PRO A 83 13.04 18.71 14.45
C PRO A 83 12.87 18.63 15.97
N GLU A 84 12.13 19.56 16.56
CA GLU A 84 11.85 19.58 18.01
C GLU A 84 10.57 18.81 18.38
N GLY A 85 9.94 18.14 17.41
CA GLY A 85 8.64 17.51 17.56
C GLY A 85 7.50 18.40 17.10
N GLY A 86 6.27 17.88 17.19
CA GLY A 86 5.09 18.62 16.75
C GLY A 86 3.87 17.77 16.48
N GLU A 87 2.95 18.31 15.71
CA GLU A 87 1.70 17.68 15.33
C GLU A 87 1.58 17.56 13.81
N LEU A 88 1.25 16.37 13.36
CA LEU A 88 0.96 16.02 11.98
C LEU A 88 -0.51 15.60 11.87
N LEU A 89 -1.25 16.19 10.95
CA LEU A 89 -2.63 15.85 10.67
C LEU A 89 -2.79 15.46 9.20
N ILE A 90 -3.38 14.29 8.94
CA ILE A 90 -3.77 13.85 7.61
C ILE A 90 -5.30 13.89 7.53
N GLU A 91 -5.84 14.65 6.58
CA GLU A 91 -7.27 14.78 6.38
C GLU A 91 -7.65 14.34 4.97
N ALA A 92 -8.83 13.74 4.83
CA ALA A 92 -9.43 13.47 3.53
C ALA A 92 -10.89 13.92 3.54
N THR A 93 -11.28 14.77 2.60
CA THR A 93 -12.63 15.33 2.50
C THR A 93 -13.06 15.45 1.04
N ARG A 94 -14.38 15.38 0.79
CA ARG A 94 -14.94 15.83 -0.49
C ARG A 94 -14.88 17.36 -0.54
N HIS A 95 -14.42 17.90 -1.66
CA HIS A 95 -14.18 19.34 -1.82
C HIS A 95 -14.65 19.80 -3.19
N PRO A 96 -15.77 20.55 -3.28
CA PRO A 96 -16.14 21.22 -4.50
C PRO A 96 -15.16 22.37 -4.77
N LEU A 97 -14.46 22.30 -5.89
CA LEU A 97 -13.47 23.32 -6.26
C LEU A 97 -14.18 24.54 -6.85
N THR A 98 -13.97 25.70 -6.24
CA THR A 98 -14.53 26.97 -6.73
C THR A 98 -13.77 27.46 -7.97
N GLU A 99 -14.34 28.43 -8.72
CA GLU A 99 -13.67 29.02 -9.89
C GLU A 99 -12.32 29.66 -9.54
N GLU A 100 -12.22 30.32 -8.39
CA GLU A 100 -11.00 30.96 -7.91
C GLU A 100 -9.92 29.91 -7.58
N GLU A 101 -10.27 28.87 -6.82
CA GLU A 101 -9.36 27.77 -6.49
C GLU A 101 -8.95 26.98 -7.73
N ALA A 102 -9.86 26.79 -8.69
CA ALA A 102 -9.59 26.10 -9.94
C ALA A 102 -8.55 26.83 -10.79
N GLN A 103 -8.61 28.17 -10.82
CA GLN A 103 -7.59 28.99 -11.50
C GLN A 103 -6.22 28.90 -10.82
N ASP A 104 -6.19 29.00 -9.48
CA ASP A 104 -4.95 28.91 -8.69
C ASP A 104 -4.25 27.56 -8.85
N CYS A 105 -5.02 26.48 -8.89
CA CYS A 105 -4.51 25.12 -9.03
C CYS A 105 -4.37 24.63 -10.48
N GLN A 106 -4.72 25.46 -11.47
CA GLN A 106 -4.76 25.12 -12.91
C GLN A 106 -5.65 23.89 -13.19
N MET A 107 -6.78 23.81 -12.54
CA MET A 107 -7.74 22.71 -12.59
C MET A 107 -9.08 23.14 -13.17
N GLN A 108 -9.94 22.18 -13.48
CA GLN A 108 -11.32 22.46 -13.84
C GLN A 108 -12.20 22.55 -12.59
N VAL A 109 -13.26 23.35 -12.66
CA VAL A 109 -14.30 23.39 -11.63
C VAL A 109 -14.98 22.02 -11.56
N GLY A 110 -15.13 21.47 -10.35
CA GLY A 110 -15.72 20.15 -10.19
C GLY A 110 -15.61 19.61 -8.76
N GLU A 111 -16.07 18.40 -8.58
CA GLU A 111 -15.98 17.67 -7.32
C GLU A 111 -14.65 16.92 -7.24
N TYR A 112 -13.90 17.17 -6.19
CA TYR A 112 -12.60 16.54 -5.93
C TYR A 112 -12.56 15.93 -4.53
N ILE A 113 -11.67 14.99 -4.34
CA ILE A 113 -11.22 14.55 -3.02
C ILE A 113 -9.98 15.35 -2.69
N ARG A 114 -10.05 16.12 -1.60
CA ARG A 114 -8.90 16.80 -1.03
C ARG A 114 -8.27 15.92 0.04
N ILE A 115 -7.01 15.54 -0.17
CA ILE A 115 -6.16 14.90 0.84
C ILE A 115 -5.16 15.96 1.29
N SER A 116 -5.19 16.37 2.55
CA SER A 116 -4.26 17.34 3.11
C SER A 116 -3.35 16.73 4.16
N VAL A 117 -2.07 17.08 4.10
CA VAL A 117 -1.07 16.77 5.12
C VAL A 117 -0.63 18.09 5.73
N ARG A 118 -0.91 18.27 7.01
CA ARG A 118 -0.63 19.50 7.77
C ARG A 118 0.40 19.20 8.86
N ASP A 119 1.40 20.04 8.95
CA ASP A 119 2.34 20.09 10.07
C ASP A 119 2.33 21.48 10.75
N ASN A 120 2.79 21.53 11.99
CA ASN A 120 3.03 22.77 12.74
C ASN A 120 4.54 23.08 12.86
N GLY A 121 5.33 22.67 11.87
CA GLY A 121 6.77 22.83 11.85
C GLY A 121 7.25 24.24 11.49
N THR A 122 8.48 24.31 10.98
CA THR A 122 9.16 25.60 10.66
C THR A 122 8.51 26.39 9.55
N GLY A 123 7.64 25.76 8.73
CA GLY A 123 7.08 26.40 7.55
C GLY A 123 8.11 26.67 6.45
N ILE A 124 7.66 27.32 5.38
CA ILE A 124 8.44 27.59 4.17
C ILE A 124 8.44 29.09 3.88
N ASP A 125 9.62 29.65 3.63
CA ASP A 125 9.78 31.05 3.25
C ASP A 125 9.00 31.37 1.95
N PRO A 126 8.20 32.44 1.90
CA PRO A 126 7.42 32.79 0.71
C PRO A 126 8.26 32.92 -0.58
N THR A 127 9.52 33.31 -0.47
CA THR A 127 10.41 33.49 -1.63
C THR A 127 10.76 32.21 -2.36
N ILE A 128 10.59 31.05 -1.69
CA ILE A 128 10.93 29.75 -2.25
C ILE A 128 9.71 28.82 -2.46
N GLN A 129 8.50 29.22 -2.01
CA GLN A 129 7.30 28.37 -2.10
C GLN A 129 6.99 27.92 -3.54
N MET A 130 7.19 28.81 -4.52
CA MET A 130 6.98 28.47 -5.94
C MET A 130 8.00 27.44 -6.45
N ARG A 131 9.17 27.37 -5.82
CA ARG A 131 10.29 26.52 -6.26
C ARG A 131 10.33 25.14 -5.62
N VAL A 132 9.56 24.91 -4.54
CA VAL A 132 9.62 23.63 -3.80
C VAL A 132 9.19 22.43 -4.65
N PHE A 133 8.46 22.65 -5.74
CA PHE A 133 8.04 21.63 -6.69
C PHE A 133 9.04 21.42 -7.84
N GLU A 134 10.08 22.28 -7.95
CA GLU A 134 11.13 22.09 -8.94
C GLU A 134 11.97 20.85 -8.60
N PRO A 135 12.26 19.98 -9.58
CA PRO A 135 13.14 18.83 -9.35
C PRO A 135 14.52 19.28 -8.85
N PHE A 136 15.04 18.56 -7.84
CA PHE A 136 16.33 18.83 -7.17
C PHE A 136 16.38 20.08 -6.30
N PHE A 137 15.30 20.84 -6.19
CA PHE A 137 15.25 21.95 -5.25
C PHE A 137 15.19 21.41 -3.81
N THR A 138 16.12 21.84 -2.98
CA THR A 138 16.17 21.49 -1.55
C THR A 138 16.84 22.59 -0.74
N THR A 139 16.30 22.85 0.44
CA THR A 139 16.89 23.74 1.45
C THR A 139 17.73 22.95 2.48
N LYS A 140 17.71 21.63 2.40
CA LYS A 140 18.47 20.74 3.30
C LYS A 140 19.95 20.74 2.95
N ARG A 141 20.79 20.41 3.93
CA ARG A 141 22.25 20.30 3.72
C ARG A 141 22.57 19.28 2.65
N PHE A 142 23.68 19.52 1.95
CA PHE A 142 24.14 18.63 0.89
C PHE A 142 24.20 17.16 1.36
N GLY A 143 23.49 16.26 0.67
CA GLY A 143 23.42 14.83 1.00
C GLY A 143 22.25 14.41 1.91
N SER A 144 21.48 15.31 2.52
CA SER A 144 20.35 14.98 3.40
C SER A 144 18.97 15.12 2.76
N GLY A 145 18.90 15.52 1.50
CA GLY A 145 17.65 15.60 0.74
C GLY A 145 17.91 15.51 -0.76
N SER A 146 17.17 14.66 -1.45
CA SER A 146 17.28 14.50 -2.92
C SER A 146 16.67 15.66 -3.71
N GLY A 147 15.78 16.46 -3.09
CA GLY A 147 15.00 17.49 -3.77
C GLY A 147 13.98 16.93 -4.79
N LEU A 148 13.67 15.64 -4.74
CA LEU A 148 12.78 14.98 -5.69
C LEU A 148 11.39 14.69 -5.10
N GLY A 149 11.24 14.63 -3.77
CA GLY A 149 10.01 14.19 -3.13
C GLY A 149 8.78 15.00 -3.54
N LEU A 150 8.79 16.33 -3.41
CA LEU A 150 7.65 17.18 -3.81
C LEU A 150 7.45 17.24 -5.33
N ALA A 151 8.52 17.17 -6.12
CA ALA A 151 8.42 17.11 -7.58
C ALA A 151 7.73 15.82 -8.05
N MET A 152 7.99 14.69 -7.38
CA MET A 152 7.31 13.41 -7.65
C MET A 152 5.84 13.47 -7.26
N VAL A 153 5.50 14.06 -6.10
CA VAL A 153 4.11 14.28 -5.68
C VAL A 153 3.36 15.12 -6.71
N TYR A 154 3.95 16.23 -7.14
CA TYR A 154 3.38 17.11 -8.16
C TYR A 154 3.12 16.34 -9.48
N GLY A 155 4.13 15.61 -9.97
CA GLY A 155 4.02 14.83 -11.22
C GLY A 155 2.93 13.77 -11.14
N PHE A 156 2.82 13.04 -10.04
CA PHE A 156 1.77 12.05 -9.81
C PHE A 156 0.38 12.66 -9.85
N VAL A 157 0.17 13.76 -9.11
CA VAL A 157 -1.15 14.40 -9.01
C VAL A 157 -1.59 14.94 -10.37
N GLN A 158 -0.67 15.58 -11.12
CA GLN A 158 -0.94 16.06 -12.49
C GLN A 158 -1.30 14.91 -13.45
N GLN A 159 -0.58 13.80 -13.40
CA GLN A 159 -0.87 12.62 -14.23
C GLN A 159 -2.21 11.96 -13.85
N SER A 160 -2.65 12.12 -12.60
CA SER A 160 -3.96 11.64 -12.13
C SER A 160 -5.12 12.59 -12.46
N GLY A 161 -4.88 13.65 -13.25
CA GLY A 161 -5.90 14.66 -13.57
C GLY A 161 -6.30 15.55 -12.39
N GLY A 162 -5.44 15.61 -11.38
CA GLY A 162 -5.64 16.37 -10.16
C GLY A 162 -4.76 17.64 -10.08
N GLY A 163 -4.74 18.28 -8.92
CA GLY A 163 -3.92 19.45 -8.61
C GLY A 163 -3.34 19.42 -7.20
N ILE A 164 -2.42 20.31 -6.96
CA ILE A 164 -1.75 20.44 -5.66
C ILE A 164 -1.74 21.91 -5.23
N ARG A 165 -1.99 22.14 -3.93
CA ARG A 165 -1.88 23.45 -3.31
C ARG A 165 -0.99 23.37 -2.08
N LEU A 166 -0.16 24.39 -1.91
CA LEU A 166 0.74 24.54 -0.77
C LEU A 166 0.41 25.86 -0.05
N ASP A 167 0.02 25.74 1.20
CA ASP A 167 -0.22 26.84 2.10
C ASP A 167 0.80 26.76 3.24
N SER A 168 1.72 27.71 3.33
CA SER A 168 2.78 27.69 4.34
C SER A 168 3.08 29.07 4.87
N GLN A 169 3.35 29.14 6.16
CA GLN A 169 3.80 30.36 6.82
C GLN A 169 5.01 30.03 7.71
N LEU A 170 6.08 30.81 7.54
CA LEU A 170 7.30 30.63 8.33
C LEU A 170 6.99 30.69 9.84
N GLY A 171 7.44 29.68 10.57
CA GLY A 171 7.22 29.52 12.01
C GLY A 171 5.82 29.04 12.42
N LYS A 172 4.92 28.72 11.47
CA LYS A 172 3.57 28.21 11.78
C LYS A 172 3.26 26.85 11.18
N GLY A 173 4.10 26.36 10.27
CA GLY A 173 3.94 25.08 9.61
C GLY A 173 3.47 25.17 8.17
N THR A 174 3.14 24.00 7.62
CA THR A 174 2.79 23.81 6.21
C THR A 174 1.56 22.94 6.08
N VAL A 175 0.72 23.26 5.08
CA VAL A 175 -0.38 22.41 4.62
C VAL A 175 -0.15 22.14 3.14
N VAL A 176 -0.01 20.87 2.77
CA VAL A 176 0.00 20.45 1.37
C VAL A 176 -1.30 19.72 1.09
N SER A 177 -2.06 20.21 0.13
CA SER A 177 -3.35 19.66 -0.28
C SER A 177 -3.27 19.07 -1.68
N LEU A 178 -3.62 17.80 -1.83
CA LEU A 178 -3.74 17.08 -3.09
C LEU A 178 -5.24 17.04 -3.46
N PHE A 179 -5.57 17.42 -4.67
CA PHE A 179 -6.93 17.35 -5.20
C PHE A 179 -6.96 16.23 -6.25
N LEU A 180 -7.77 15.22 -6.03
CA LEU A 180 -7.92 14.08 -6.93
C LEU A 180 -9.37 14.02 -7.44
N PRO A 181 -9.60 13.74 -8.74
CA PRO A 181 -10.96 13.61 -9.27
C PRO A 181 -11.76 12.57 -8.49
N CYS A 182 -12.99 12.93 -8.07
CA CYS A 182 -13.89 11.98 -7.47
C CYS A 182 -14.23 10.85 -8.46
N ALA A 183 -14.24 9.62 -7.96
CA ALA A 183 -14.84 8.50 -8.66
C ALA A 183 -16.20 8.19 -8.02
N ASP A 184 -17.19 7.81 -8.84
CA ASP A 184 -18.44 7.32 -8.32
C ASP A 184 -18.26 5.94 -7.70
N GLU A 185 -19.01 5.67 -6.64
CA GLU A 185 -19.00 4.37 -5.96
C GLU A 185 -19.36 3.22 -6.93
N GLU A 186 -20.16 3.50 -7.96
CA GLU A 186 -20.51 2.56 -9.03
C GLU A 186 -19.32 2.22 -9.96
N SER A 187 -18.29 3.08 -10.00
CA SER A 187 -17.03 2.83 -10.73
C SER A 187 -16.05 1.95 -9.95
N VAL A 188 -16.33 1.69 -8.70
CA VAL A 188 -15.64 0.60 -7.98
C VAL A 188 -16.09 -0.68 -8.68
N PRO A 189 -15.18 -1.49 -9.24
CA PRO A 189 -15.50 -2.90 -9.42
C PRO A 189 -15.88 -3.34 -8.02
N THR A 190 -17.18 -3.46 -7.76
CA THR A 190 -17.71 -3.83 -6.46
C THR A 190 -17.26 -5.26 -6.16
N GLY A 191 -16.02 -5.38 -5.71
CA GLY A 191 -15.60 -6.40 -4.79
C GLY A 191 -16.28 -6.13 -3.45
N ARG A 192 -17.60 -5.85 -3.46
CA ARG A 192 -18.43 -6.18 -2.34
C ARG A 192 -18.17 -7.66 -2.14
N LEU A 193 -17.65 -8.01 -0.99
CA LEU A 193 -17.82 -9.33 -0.39
C LEU A 193 -19.34 -9.58 -0.24
N ASN A 194 -20.06 -9.56 -1.36
CA ASN A 194 -21.41 -10.07 -1.46
C ASN A 194 -21.23 -11.58 -1.60
N PHE A 195 -21.20 -12.25 -0.48
CA PHE A 195 -21.56 -13.68 -0.38
C PHE A 195 -23.02 -13.91 -0.80
N SER A 196 -23.40 -13.45 -1.98
CA SER A 196 -24.72 -13.70 -2.59
C SER A 196 -24.49 -14.26 -3.97
N GLY A 197 -24.71 -15.54 -4.09
CA GLY A 197 -24.42 -16.34 -5.27
C GLY A 197 -24.88 -15.72 -6.59
N ARG A 198 -23.97 -15.71 -7.56
CA ARG A 198 -24.28 -15.83 -8.98
C ARG A 198 -23.37 -16.88 -9.60
N ALA A 199 -24.00 -17.92 -10.04
CA ALA A 199 -23.40 -19.03 -10.77
C ALA A 199 -22.72 -18.50 -12.05
N GLY A 200 -21.39 -18.80 -12.18
CA GLY A 200 -20.69 -18.60 -13.44
C GLY A 200 -19.17 -18.44 -13.35
N GLY A 201 -18.56 -18.42 -12.16
CA GLY A 201 -17.09 -18.49 -11.97
C GLY A 201 -16.82 -19.25 -10.68
N ARG A 202 -15.90 -20.21 -10.68
CA ARG A 202 -15.54 -21.01 -9.49
C ARG A 202 -15.23 -20.03 -8.34
N ASP A 203 -16.01 -20.08 -7.25
CA ASP A 203 -15.75 -19.32 -6.02
C ASP A 203 -14.35 -19.67 -5.51
N LYS A 204 -13.39 -18.74 -5.65
CA LYS A 204 -12.04 -18.92 -5.14
C LYS A 204 -12.06 -18.73 -3.63
N PRO A 205 -11.42 -19.63 -2.86
CA PRO A 205 -11.40 -19.52 -1.42
C PRO A 205 -10.64 -18.26 -0.96
N LEU A 206 -11.02 -17.72 0.21
CA LEU A 206 -10.25 -16.69 0.88
C LEU A 206 -8.90 -17.27 1.33
N VAL A 207 -7.81 -16.66 0.91
CA VAL A 207 -6.45 -17.07 1.22
C VAL A 207 -5.91 -16.26 2.38
N LEU A 208 -5.43 -16.92 3.44
CA LEU A 208 -4.58 -16.31 4.46
C LEU A 208 -3.11 -16.49 4.04
N LEU A 209 -2.47 -15.39 3.68
CA LEU A 209 -1.06 -15.33 3.34
C LEU A 209 -0.25 -14.96 4.60
N THR A 210 0.70 -15.82 4.98
CA THR A 210 1.58 -15.59 6.14
C THR A 210 3.03 -15.56 5.69
N GLU A 211 3.69 -14.42 5.86
CA GLU A 211 5.05 -14.14 5.39
C GLU A 211 5.64 -13.01 6.24
N ASP A 212 6.82 -13.16 6.78
CA ASP A 212 7.44 -12.14 7.64
C ASP A 212 8.13 -11.03 6.85
N ASP A 213 8.69 -11.36 5.68
CA ASP A 213 9.28 -10.36 4.79
C ASP A 213 8.19 -9.54 4.08
N PRO A 214 8.09 -8.21 4.32
CA PRO A 214 7.02 -7.39 3.76
C PRO A 214 7.09 -7.28 2.22
N GLU A 215 8.28 -7.38 1.61
CA GLU A 215 8.42 -7.30 0.16
C GLU A 215 7.98 -8.62 -0.48
N VAL A 216 8.35 -9.75 0.09
CA VAL A 216 7.91 -11.08 -0.38
C VAL A 216 6.39 -11.20 -0.20
N ARG A 217 5.86 -10.82 0.97
CA ARG A 217 4.41 -10.82 1.25
C ARG A 217 3.65 -9.99 0.21
N ARG A 218 4.16 -8.80 -0.11
CA ARG A 218 3.57 -7.93 -1.14
C ARG A 218 3.56 -8.60 -2.53
N ILE A 219 4.67 -9.19 -2.95
CA ILE A 219 4.77 -9.85 -4.27
C ILE A 219 3.79 -11.01 -4.36
N VAL A 220 3.76 -11.89 -3.34
CA VAL A 220 2.86 -13.04 -3.31
C VAL A 220 1.39 -12.61 -3.28
N ARG A 221 1.07 -11.56 -2.51
CA ARG A 221 -0.28 -10.97 -2.51
C ARG A 221 -0.70 -10.49 -3.90
N LEU A 222 0.19 -9.78 -4.62
CA LEU A 222 -0.09 -9.31 -5.98
C LEU A 222 -0.33 -10.48 -6.94
N GLN A 223 0.44 -11.56 -6.84
CA GLN A 223 0.24 -12.76 -7.64
C GLN A 223 -1.13 -13.41 -7.33
N LEU A 224 -1.48 -13.56 -6.06
CA LEU A 224 -2.78 -14.13 -5.63
C LEU A 224 -3.96 -13.28 -6.09
N THR A 225 -3.89 -11.96 -5.92
CA THR A 225 -4.95 -11.06 -6.36
C THR A 225 -5.06 -11.00 -7.89
N GLY A 226 -3.93 -11.05 -8.61
CA GLY A 226 -3.90 -11.20 -10.06
C GLY A 226 -4.54 -12.50 -10.56
N LEU A 227 -4.45 -13.57 -9.77
CA LEU A 227 -5.16 -14.83 -10.00
C LEU A 227 -6.64 -14.78 -9.54
N GLY A 228 -7.10 -13.66 -8.95
CA GLY A 228 -8.49 -13.47 -8.50
C GLY A 228 -8.81 -14.13 -7.15
N TYR A 229 -7.83 -14.40 -6.30
CA TYR A 229 -8.07 -14.85 -4.93
C TYR A 229 -8.23 -13.65 -3.99
N PRO A 230 -9.24 -13.63 -3.10
CA PRO A 230 -9.27 -12.70 -1.98
C PRO A 230 -8.18 -13.09 -0.97
N VAL A 231 -7.45 -12.11 -0.42
CA VAL A 231 -6.27 -12.34 0.43
C VAL A 231 -6.41 -11.60 1.75
N LEU A 232 -6.17 -12.31 2.85
CA LEU A 232 -5.83 -11.75 4.16
C LEU A 232 -4.33 -11.94 4.39
N GLU A 233 -3.70 -11.03 5.09
CA GLU A 233 -2.26 -11.05 5.35
C GLU A 233 -1.97 -11.17 6.84
N ALA A 234 -0.96 -11.95 7.20
CA ALA A 234 -0.39 -12.03 8.54
C ALA A 234 1.13 -11.90 8.46
N GLU A 235 1.74 -11.22 9.42
CA GLU A 235 3.18 -10.96 9.44
C GLU A 235 3.98 -12.07 10.16
N ASN A 236 3.29 -12.95 10.88
CA ASN A 236 3.89 -14.05 11.65
C ASN A 236 2.88 -15.16 11.93
N GLY A 237 3.39 -16.29 12.43
CA GLY A 237 2.55 -17.46 12.71
C GLY A 237 1.54 -17.27 13.83
N ASP A 238 1.85 -16.46 14.83
CA ASP A 238 0.95 -16.23 15.98
C ASP A 238 -0.27 -15.40 15.55
N GLU A 239 -0.07 -14.37 14.74
CA GLU A 239 -1.14 -13.58 14.13
C GLU A 239 -2.02 -14.44 13.21
N ALA A 240 -1.38 -15.27 12.36
CA ALA A 240 -2.08 -16.16 11.46
C ALA A 240 -2.92 -17.20 12.22
N ALA A 241 -2.42 -17.75 13.34
CA ALA A 241 -3.16 -18.69 14.18
C ALA A 241 -4.42 -18.03 14.75
N ALA A 242 -4.31 -16.81 15.26
CA ALA A 242 -5.46 -16.06 15.76
C ALA A 242 -6.51 -15.81 14.65
N MET A 243 -6.07 -15.51 13.42
CA MET A 243 -6.97 -15.36 12.27
C MET A 243 -7.65 -16.69 11.89
N VAL A 244 -6.92 -17.81 11.90
CA VAL A 244 -7.48 -19.15 11.63
C VAL A 244 -8.57 -19.51 12.64
N GLU A 245 -8.42 -19.14 13.91
CA GLU A 245 -9.44 -19.39 14.94
C GLU A 245 -10.69 -18.53 14.78
N ASN A 246 -10.52 -17.25 14.41
CA ASN A 246 -11.60 -16.27 14.47
C ASN A 246 -12.29 -15.99 13.14
N ILE A 247 -11.71 -16.36 11.99
CA ILE A 247 -12.25 -16.04 10.65
C ILE A 247 -12.60 -17.35 9.95
N ALA A 248 -13.86 -17.74 10.01
CA ALA A 248 -14.35 -19.02 9.45
C ALA A 248 -14.25 -19.09 7.91
N GLU A 249 -14.26 -17.95 7.24
CA GLU A 249 -14.24 -17.81 5.78
C GLU A 249 -12.91 -18.15 5.14
N ILE A 250 -11.80 -18.23 5.91
CA ILE A 250 -10.50 -18.64 5.38
C ILE A 250 -10.59 -20.07 4.86
N GLY A 251 -10.41 -20.23 3.56
CA GLY A 251 -10.49 -21.54 2.89
C GLY A 251 -9.13 -22.12 2.49
N LEU A 252 -8.06 -21.30 2.53
CA LEU A 252 -6.69 -21.70 2.23
C LEU A 252 -5.69 -20.92 3.07
N LEU A 253 -4.69 -21.60 3.63
CA LEU A 253 -3.51 -21.01 4.27
C LEU A 253 -2.31 -21.18 3.34
N LEU A 254 -1.67 -20.07 2.95
CA LEU A 254 -0.39 -20.04 2.25
C LEU A 254 0.65 -19.41 3.17
N SER A 255 1.62 -20.18 3.65
CA SER A 255 2.56 -19.73 4.68
C SER A 255 4.01 -19.98 4.32
N ASP A 256 4.89 -19.03 4.62
CA ASP A 256 6.34 -19.32 4.62
C ASP A 256 6.64 -20.40 5.67
N VAL A 257 7.63 -21.24 5.37
CA VAL A 257 8.13 -22.29 6.28
C VAL A 257 8.91 -21.68 7.44
N VAL A 258 9.73 -20.68 7.16
CA VAL A 258 10.67 -20.08 8.13
C VAL A 258 10.20 -18.67 8.48
N MET A 259 9.66 -18.50 9.66
CA MET A 259 9.20 -17.21 10.17
C MET A 259 9.65 -17.06 11.64
N PRO A 260 9.95 -15.82 12.08
CA PRO A 260 10.24 -15.54 13.48
C PRO A 260 8.96 -15.67 14.33
N GLY A 261 9.11 -16.06 15.60
CA GLY A 261 8.00 -16.19 16.54
C GLY A 261 7.87 -17.57 17.15
N GLN A 262 6.79 -17.82 17.89
CA GLN A 262 6.53 -19.11 18.52
C GLN A 262 6.04 -20.16 17.50
N LEU A 263 5.27 -19.71 16.50
CA LEU A 263 4.74 -20.56 15.43
C LEU A 263 5.46 -20.24 14.11
N ASN A 264 6.30 -21.19 13.66
CA ASN A 264 6.80 -21.18 12.28
C ASN A 264 5.75 -21.79 11.33
N GLY A 265 5.97 -21.71 10.01
CA GLY A 265 4.97 -22.17 9.03
C GLY A 265 4.59 -23.65 9.18
N ARG A 266 5.48 -24.51 9.63
CA ARG A 266 5.17 -25.94 9.86
C ARG A 266 4.29 -26.14 11.07
N THR A 267 4.63 -25.51 12.19
CA THR A 267 3.81 -25.56 13.42
C THR A 267 2.47 -24.87 13.24
N LEU A 268 2.41 -23.79 12.44
CA LEU A 268 1.17 -23.14 12.02
C LEU A 268 0.30 -24.08 11.17
N ALA A 269 0.89 -24.81 10.23
CA ALA A 269 0.18 -25.79 9.40
C ALA A 269 -0.44 -26.93 10.25
N ASP A 270 0.31 -27.44 11.23
CA ASP A 270 -0.18 -28.43 12.17
C ASP A 270 -1.30 -27.88 13.06
N PHE A 271 -1.15 -26.66 13.55
CA PHE A 271 -2.17 -25.93 14.31
C PHE A 271 -3.45 -25.78 13.48
N ALA A 272 -3.33 -25.26 12.26
CA ALA A 272 -4.46 -25.03 11.36
C ALA A 272 -5.23 -26.34 11.05
N ARG A 273 -4.55 -27.43 10.78
CA ARG A 273 -5.16 -28.75 10.53
C ARG A 273 -5.88 -29.34 11.74
N ARG A 274 -5.38 -29.12 12.96
CA ARG A 274 -6.03 -29.58 14.19
C ARG A 274 -7.32 -28.78 14.48
N HIS A 275 -7.30 -27.48 14.30
CA HIS A 275 -8.44 -26.60 14.58
C HIS A 275 -9.46 -26.60 13.44
N ARG A 276 -8.98 -26.73 12.20
CA ARG A 276 -9.80 -26.69 10.98
C ARG A 276 -9.37 -27.76 9.97
N PRO A 277 -9.81 -29.02 10.15
CA PRO A 277 -9.38 -30.17 9.31
C PRO A 277 -9.66 -29.96 7.80
N HIS A 278 -10.62 -29.12 7.44
CA HIS A 278 -10.96 -28.80 6.04
C HIS A 278 -10.18 -27.61 5.45
N LEU A 279 -9.37 -26.92 6.27
CA LEU A 279 -8.54 -25.82 5.79
C LEU A 279 -7.41 -26.37 4.92
N ARG A 280 -7.33 -25.85 3.70
CA ARG A 280 -6.25 -26.20 2.78
C ARG A 280 -4.99 -25.47 3.21
N VAL A 281 -3.84 -26.14 3.09
CA VAL A 281 -2.55 -25.57 3.50
C VAL A 281 -1.54 -25.78 2.40
N VAL A 282 -0.83 -24.73 2.04
CA VAL A 282 0.34 -24.71 1.15
C VAL A 282 1.47 -24.02 1.88
N LEU A 283 2.67 -24.57 1.82
CA LEU A 283 3.88 -23.96 2.40
C LEU A 283 4.73 -23.36 1.29
N MET A 284 5.40 -22.25 1.57
CA MET A 284 6.42 -21.63 0.71
C MET A 284 7.79 -21.84 1.35
N SER A 285 8.84 -22.15 0.56
CA SER A 285 10.19 -22.37 1.09
C SER A 285 11.26 -21.78 0.19
N GLY A 286 12.23 -21.05 0.78
CA GLY A 286 13.36 -20.44 0.08
C GLY A 286 14.57 -21.38 -0.12
N HIS A 287 14.55 -22.59 0.41
CA HIS A 287 15.61 -23.58 0.20
C HIS A 287 14.99 -24.88 -0.31
N ALA A 288 15.65 -25.52 -1.27
CA ALA A 288 15.35 -26.88 -1.65
C ALA A 288 15.32 -27.73 -0.36
N ALA A 289 14.13 -28.02 0.12
CA ALA A 289 13.96 -28.87 1.31
C ALA A 289 14.30 -30.33 0.93
N GLY A 290 15.57 -30.52 0.55
CA GLY A 290 16.20 -31.82 0.51
C GLY A 290 16.39 -32.31 1.93
N SER A 291 15.68 -33.39 2.23
CA SER A 291 15.98 -34.39 3.25
C SER A 291 16.11 -33.94 4.71
N ASN A 292 15.27 -34.51 5.50
CA ASN A 292 15.29 -34.71 6.95
C ASN A 292 14.48 -33.71 7.80
N VAL A 293 13.13 -33.79 7.72
CA VAL A 293 12.35 -33.75 8.96
C VAL A 293 11.18 -34.73 8.85
N SER A 294 11.34 -35.88 9.53
CA SER A 294 10.32 -36.91 9.71
C SER A 294 9.27 -36.42 10.72
N HIS A 295 8.35 -35.56 10.32
CA HIS A 295 7.08 -35.42 11.02
C HIS A 295 6.01 -36.12 10.18
N PRO A 296 5.42 -37.19 10.68
CA PRO A 296 4.47 -38.00 9.91
C PRO A 296 3.23 -37.24 9.43
N SER A 297 2.85 -36.14 10.11
CA SER A 297 1.68 -35.35 9.80
C SER A 297 1.87 -34.37 8.62
N LEU A 298 3.11 -34.06 8.22
CA LEU A 298 3.44 -33.07 7.18
C LEU A 298 3.78 -33.67 5.80
N GLN A 299 3.80 -35.00 5.66
CA GLN A 299 4.13 -35.67 4.40
C GLN A 299 3.12 -35.40 3.26
N ALA A 300 1.99 -34.72 3.55
CA ALA A 300 0.93 -34.40 2.60
C ALA A 300 0.67 -32.91 2.41
N VAL A 301 1.55 -32.00 2.88
CA VAL A 301 1.41 -30.56 2.63
C VAL A 301 2.22 -30.17 1.39
N PRO A 302 1.59 -29.63 0.32
CA PRO A 302 2.31 -29.11 -0.82
C PRO A 302 3.28 -28.00 -0.42
N ILE A 303 4.49 -28.02 -1.00
CA ILE A 303 5.51 -26.99 -0.78
C ILE A 303 5.80 -26.33 -2.11
N LEU A 304 5.69 -25.00 -2.15
CA LEU A 304 6.05 -24.16 -3.28
C LEU A 304 7.44 -23.56 -3.04
N GLU A 305 8.41 -23.88 -3.92
CA GLU A 305 9.79 -23.40 -3.78
C GLU A 305 9.93 -21.97 -4.29
N LYS A 306 10.52 -21.08 -3.48
CA LYS A 306 10.87 -19.70 -3.84
C LYS A 306 12.25 -19.68 -4.55
N PRO A 307 12.42 -18.91 -5.66
CA PRO A 307 11.42 -18.03 -6.31
C PRO A 307 10.48 -18.81 -7.23
N PHE A 308 9.20 -18.45 -7.24
CA PHE A 308 8.18 -19.07 -8.08
C PHE A 308 7.46 -18.03 -8.98
N THR A 309 6.94 -18.50 -10.11
CA THR A 309 6.14 -17.70 -11.01
C THR A 309 4.65 -17.74 -10.63
N GLN A 310 3.87 -16.80 -11.19
CA GLN A 310 2.41 -16.79 -10.97
C GLN A 310 1.73 -18.05 -11.51
N GLU A 311 2.27 -18.63 -12.62
CA GLU A 311 1.78 -19.90 -13.17
C GLU A 311 2.01 -21.09 -12.22
N GLN A 312 3.20 -21.16 -11.60
CA GLN A 312 3.53 -22.20 -10.62
C GLN A 312 2.65 -22.08 -9.37
N LEU A 313 2.44 -20.86 -8.88
CA LEU A 313 1.51 -20.59 -7.78
C LEU A 313 0.09 -21.05 -8.15
N SER A 314 -0.42 -20.67 -9.33
CA SER A 314 -1.75 -21.07 -9.82
C SER A 314 -1.91 -22.59 -9.87
N GLN A 315 -0.90 -23.29 -10.40
CA GLN A 315 -0.93 -24.75 -10.53
C GLN A 315 -1.06 -25.43 -9.17
N VAL A 316 -0.22 -25.06 -8.19
CA VAL A 316 -0.24 -25.64 -6.85
C VAL A 316 -1.57 -25.36 -6.15
N LEU A 317 -2.11 -24.14 -6.29
CA LEU A 317 -3.39 -23.77 -5.70
C LEU A 317 -4.55 -24.56 -6.32
N ASP A 318 -4.56 -24.73 -7.64
CA ASP A 318 -5.57 -25.49 -8.35
C ASP A 318 -5.54 -26.97 -7.95
N GLU A 319 -4.35 -27.59 -7.82
CA GLU A 319 -4.18 -28.96 -7.34
C GLU A 319 -4.77 -29.15 -5.93
N VAL A 320 -4.46 -28.23 -5.01
CA VAL A 320 -4.95 -28.29 -3.61
C VAL A 320 -6.45 -28.04 -3.50
N ILE A 321 -7.01 -27.20 -4.39
CA ILE A 321 -8.43 -26.89 -4.42
C ILE A 321 -9.23 -28.05 -5.04
N MET A 322 -8.67 -28.75 -6.06
CA MET A 322 -9.35 -29.83 -6.73
C MET A 322 -9.27 -31.20 -5.98
N CYS A 323 -8.19 -31.40 -5.22
CA CYS A 323 -7.91 -32.70 -4.58
C CYS A 323 -8.86 -33.08 -3.44
N GLN A 324 -9.75 -32.18 -2.99
CA GLN A 324 -10.74 -32.41 -1.92
C GLN A 324 -12.19 -32.21 -2.40
N ARG A 325 -12.58 -32.78 -3.55
CA ARG A 325 -14.00 -33.02 -3.79
C ARG A 325 -14.36 -34.35 -3.13
N PRO A 326 -15.22 -34.41 -2.10
CA PRO A 326 -15.87 -35.65 -1.75
C PRO A 326 -16.73 -36.09 -2.94
N LEU A 327 -16.65 -37.38 -3.27
CA LEU A 327 -17.55 -38.07 -4.18
C LEU A 327 -19.00 -37.94 -3.75
#